data_2426336391e753335e0e7ac1d11c44d7
#
_entry.id   2426336391e753335e0e7ac1d11c44d7
#
_cell.length_a   1.000
_cell.length_b   1.000
_cell.length_c   1.000
_cell.angle_alpha   90.00
_cell.angle_beta   90.00
_cell.angle_gamma   90.00
#
_symmetry.space_group_name_H-M   'P 1'
#
loop_
_entity.id
_entity.type
_entity.pdbx_description
1 polymer ?
#
loop_
_entity_poly.entity_id
_entity_poly.type
_entity_poly.pdbx_seq_one_letter_code
_entity_poly.pdbx_strand_id
1 'polypeptide(L)'
;MNFEDKINRKNTNSIKWDGHEKFNIHPDAIPLWVADMDFRTLPEITQALNKQVEFGVYGYAFEPESYFDSVIGWMKRRHQWNIQKEWILTTPGVVSGVNASLSHCLR
;
A
#
# COMPACT_ATOMS: atom_id res chain seq x y z
N MET A 1 16.67 0.15 -9.29
CA MET A 1 15.90 -1.05 -8.87
C MET A 1 16.40 -2.21 -9.70
N ASN A 2 16.82 -3.31 -9.11
CA ASN A 2 17.25 -4.49 -9.84
C ASN A 2 16.14 -5.53 -9.79
N PHE A 3 15.52 -5.83 -10.92
CA PHE A 3 14.43 -6.80 -11.05
C PHE A 3 14.91 -8.26 -11.09
N GLU A 4 16.22 -8.48 -11.21
CA GLU A 4 16.83 -9.81 -11.19
C GLU A 4 17.09 -10.32 -9.76
N ASP A 5 16.96 -9.45 -8.75
CA ASP A 5 17.17 -9.83 -7.36
C ASP A 5 16.02 -10.75 -6.88
N LYS A 6 16.38 -12.01 -6.63
CA LYS A 6 15.45 -12.97 -6.05
C LYS A 6 15.37 -12.77 -4.54
N ILE A 7 14.26 -12.23 -4.07
CA ILE A 7 14.01 -12.00 -2.65
C ILE A 7 13.24 -13.20 -2.08
N ASN A 8 13.87 -13.90 -1.14
CA ASN A 8 13.17 -14.96 -0.41
C ASN A 8 12.26 -14.32 0.65
N ARG A 9 10.95 -14.53 0.50
CA ARG A 9 9.93 -14.04 1.42
C ARG A 9 9.29 -15.15 2.27
N LYS A 10 9.80 -16.39 2.18
CA LYS A 10 9.36 -17.47 3.06
C LYS A 10 9.83 -17.23 4.49
N ASN A 11 9.01 -17.58 5.45
CA ASN A 11 9.24 -17.37 6.90
C ASN A 11 9.30 -15.88 7.31
N THR A 12 8.59 -15.01 6.59
CA THR A 12 8.46 -13.58 6.91
C THR A 12 7.05 -13.20 7.37
N ASN A 13 6.19 -14.18 7.63
CA ASN A 13 4.76 -14.02 7.85
C ASN A 13 4.02 -13.40 6.64
N SER A 14 4.58 -13.55 5.45
CA SER A 14 3.92 -13.14 4.23
C SER A 14 2.73 -14.04 3.95
N ILE A 15 1.53 -13.49 3.91
CA ILE A 15 0.34 -14.26 3.59
C ILE A 15 0.44 -14.92 2.20
N LYS A 16 1.12 -14.26 1.27
CA LYS A 16 1.35 -14.75 -0.08
C LYS A 16 2.26 -15.99 -0.11
N TRP A 17 3.34 -15.97 0.68
CA TRP A 17 4.39 -17.00 0.65
C TRP A 17 4.25 -18.04 1.75
N ASP A 18 3.70 -17.66 2.92
CA ASP A 18 3.60 -18.52 4.10
C ASP A 18 2.15 -18.98 4.36
N GLY A 19 1.19 -18.52 3.53
CA GLY A 19 -0.22 -18.85 3.70
C GLY A 19 -0.68 -20.18 3.08
N HIS A 20 0.20 -20.97 2.50
CA HIS A 20 -0.15 -22.18 1.76
C HIS A 20 -1.04 -23.15 2.56
N GLU A 21 -0.66 -23.47 3.79
CA GLU A 21 -1.43 -24.39 4.65
C GLU A 21 -2.80 -23.79 4.99
N LYS A 22 -2.84 -22.50 5.35
CA LYS A 22 -4.08 -21.81 5.75
C LYS A 22 -5.12 -21.80 4.64
N PHE A 23 -4.68 -21.73 3.38
CA PHE A 23 -5.56 -21.62 2.21
C PHE A 23 -5.60 -22.91 1.37
N ASN A 24 -5.05 -24.00 1.89
CA ASN A 24 -5.01 -25.29 1.21
C ASN A 24 -4.39 -25.20 -0.20
N ILE A 25 -3.30 -24.46 -0.32
CA ILE A 25 -2.53 -24.28 -1.55
C ILE A 25 -1.35 -25.25 -1.54
N HIS A 26 -1.05 -25.87 -2.69
CA HIS A 26 0.09 -26.78 -2.80
C HIS A 26 1.39 -26.07 -2.44
N PRO A 27 2.30 -26.68 -1.63
CA PRO A 27 3.52 -26.02 -1.14
C PRO A 27 4.46 -25.52 -2.24
N ASP A 28 4.47 -26.19 -3.39
CA ASP A 28 5.32 -25.84 -4.53
C ASP A 28 4.62 -24.93 -5.55
N ALA A 29 3.40 -24.50 -5.26
CA ALA A 29 2.68 -23.59 -6.15
C ALA A 29 3.33 -22.21 -6.15
N ILE A 30 3.46 -21.61 -7.34
CA ILE A 30 3.90 -20.22 -7.47
C ILE A 30 2.76 -19.30 -7.03
N PRO A 31 2.94 -18.49 -5.98
CA PRO A 31 1.86 -17.69 -5.44
C PRO A 31 1.60 -16.43 -6.29
N LEU A 32 0.53 -16.46 -7.07
CA LEU A 32 0.07 -15.35 -7.91
C LEU A 32 -1.29 -14.79 -7.45
N TRP A 33 -1.77 -15.21 -6.29
CA TRP A 33 -3.11 -14.91 -5.77
C TRP A 33 -3.20 -13.62 -4.94
N VAL A 34 -2.07 -13.10 -4.46
CA VAL A 34 -1.98 -11.81 -3.78
C VAL A 34 -1.22 -10.84 -4.67
N ALA A 35 -1.75 -9.64 -4.86
CA ALA A 35 -1.19 -8.62 -5.76
C ALA A 35 0.01 -7.84 -5.18
N ASP A 36 0.56 -8.25 -4.04
CA ASP A 36 1.78 -7.64 -3.50
C ASP A 36 3.00 -8.05 -4.35
N MET A 37 3.89 -7.10 -4.59
CA MET A 37 5.07 -7.31 -5.41
C MET A 37 6.21 -7.94 -4.60
N ASP A 38 7.02 -8.78 -5.27
CA ASP A 38 8.19 -9.43 -4.66
C ASP A 38 9.50 -8.67 -4.96
N PHE A 39 9.38 -7.39 -5.29
CA PHE A 39 10.52 -6.49 -5.51
C PHE A 39 10.74 -5.58 -4.31
N ARG A 40 11.99 -5.18 -4.09
CA ARG A 40 12.30 -4.16 -3.08
C ARG A 40 11.62 -2.85 -3.46
N THR A 41 11.13 -2.14 -2.45
CA THR A 41 10.63 -0.79 -2.67
C THR A 41 11.78 0.17 -3.04
N LEU A 42 11.44 1.33 -3.56
CA LEU A 42 12.43 2.35 -3.92
C LEU A 42 13.23 2.79 -2.68
N PRO A 43 14.56 3.02 -2.83
CA PRO A 43 15.39 3.48 -1.72
C PRO A 43 14.89 4.76 -1.07
N GLU A 44 14.33 5.68 -1.84
CA GLU A 44 13.78 6.94 -1.36
C GLU A 44 12.61 6.73 -0.38
N ILE A 45 11.77 5.74 -0.65
CA ILE A 45 10.66 5.37 0.26
C ILE A 45 11.23 4.79 1.55
N THR A 46 12.19 3.86 1.45
CA THR A 46 12.85 3.26 2.62
C THR A 46 13.53 4.32 3.48
N GLN A 47 14.22 5.29 2.85
CA GLN A 47 14.86 6.39 3.57
C GLN A 47 13.86 7.29 4.29
N ALA A 48 12.72 7.58 3.66
CA ALA A 48 11.67 8.38 4.29
C ALA A 48 11.07 7.68 5.52
N LEU A 49 10.86 6.36 5.44
CA LEU A 49 10.39 5.55 6.56
C LEU A 49 11.44 5.48 7.69
N ASN A 50 12.72 5.28 7.34
CA ASN A 50 13.80 5.21 8.33
C ASN A 50 13.94 6.51 9.13
N LYS A 51 13.77 7.68 8.50
CA LYS A 51 13.75 8.95 9.24
C LYS A 51 12.70 8.98 10.33
N GLN A 52 11.53 8.43 10.08
CA GLN A 52 10.47 8.36 11.07
C GLN A 52 10.76 7.32 12.16
N VAL A 53 11.38 6.21 11.80
CA VAL A 53 11.83 5.19 12.77
C VAL A 53 12.91 5.75 13.68
N GLU A 54 13.91 6.44 13.13
CA GLU A 54 15.01 7.06 13.88
C GLU A 54 14.53 8.18 14.80
N PHE A 55 13.49 8.93 14.39
CA PHE A 55 12.85 9.92 15.24
C PHE A 55 12.25 9.31 16.52
N GLY A 56 11.71 8.10 16.44
CA GLY A 56 11.35 7.26 17.58
C GLY A 56 10.15 7.73 18.42
N VAL A 57 9.46 8.79 18.02
CA VAL A 57 8.26 9.29 18.73
C VAL A 57 7.05 9.11 17.80
N TYR A 58 6.13 8.28 18.21
CA TYR A 58 4.95 7.92 17.43
C TYR A 58 3.70 8.46 18.11
N GLY A 59 2.99 9.33 17.40
CA GLY A 59 1.77 9.96 17.89
C GLY A 59 0.71 10.03 16.79
N TYR A 60 -0.36 10.76 17.07
CA TYR A 60 -1.36 11.06 16.05
C TYR A 60 -0.78 12.01 15.00
N ALA A 61 -1.00 11.68 13.73
CA ALA A 61 -0.60 12.49 12.59
C ALA A 61 -1.83 13.13 11.93
N PHE A 62 -1.60 14.17 11.18
CA PHE A 62 -2.57 14.77 10.25
C PHE A 62 -2.02 14.69 8.83
N GLU A 63 -2.89 14.76 7.84
CA GLU A 63 -2.49 14.84 6.44
C GLU A 63 -1.99 16.25 6.10
N PRO A 64 -0.69 16.44 5.82
CA PRO A 64 -0.17 17.77 5.43
C PRO A 64 -0.61 18.13 4.01
N GLU A 65 -0.57 19.43 3.68
CA GLU A 65 -0.89 19.90 2.31
C GLU A 65 -0.10 19.14 1.23
N SER A 66 1.17 18.85 1.48
CA SER A 66 2.03 18.10 0.55
C SER A 66 1.52 16.68 0.22
N TYR A 67 0.73 16.09 1.11
CA TYR A 67 0.06 14.81 0.84
C TYR A 67 -1.01 15.00 -0.25
N PHE A 68 -1.88 15.97 -0.07
CA PHE A 68 -2.94 16.28 -1.04
C PHE A 68 -2.36 16.71 -2.39
N ASP A 69 -1.35 17.57 -2.39
CA ASP A 69 -0.63 18.00 -3.60
C ASP A 69 -0.05 16.80 -4.36
N SER A 70 0.50 15.83 -3.62
CA SER A 70 1.08 14.62 -4.21
C SER A 70 0.01 13.75 -4.89
N VAL A 71 -1.15 13.57 -4.23
CA VAL A 71 -2.28 12.81 -4.78
C VAL A 71 -2.86 13.51 -6.00
N ILE A 72 -3.15 14.81 -5.90
CA ILE A 72 -3.69 15.62 -7.01
C ILE A 72 -2.73 15.61 -8.20
N GLY A 73 -1.44 15.84 -7.92
CA GLY A 73 -0.40 15.83 -8.95
C GLY A 73 -0.26 14.46 -9.64
N TRP A 74 -0.39 13.36 -8.88
CA TRP A 74 -0.38 12.01 -9.43
C TRP A 74 -1.59 11.77 -10.35
N MET A 75 -2.80 12.08 -9.89
CA MET A 75 -4.03 11.89 -10.66
C MET A 75 -4.00 12.69 -11.96
N LYS A 76 -3.53 13.93 -11.91
CA LYS A 76 -3.35 14.76 -13.10
C LYS A 76 -2.35 14.17 -14.09
N ARG A 77 -1.15 13.79 -13.63
CA ARG A 77 -0.08 13.32 -14.52
C ARG A 77 -0.34 11.94 -15.10
N ARG A 78 -0.90 11.02 -14.31
CA ARG A 78 -1.03 9.61 -14.71
C ARG A 78 -2.38 9.27 -15.29
N HIS A 79 -3.43 10.00 -14.90
CA HIS A 79 -4.81 9.69 -15.28
C HIS A 79 -5.50 10.85 -16.00
N GLN A 80 -4.82 11.99 -16.19
CA GLN A 80 -5.38 13.21 -16.80
C GLN A 80 -6.67 13.68 -16.10
N TRP A 81 -6.77 13.36 -14.81
CA TRP A 81 -7.93 13.67 -13.98
C TRP A 81 -7.59 14.80 -13.00
N ASN A 82 -8.28 15.93 -13.18
CA ASN A 82 -8.14 17.09 -12.30
C ASN A 82 -9.11 16.92 -11.13
N ILE A 83 -8.58 16.54 -9.97
CA ILE A 83 -9.35 16.42 -8.72
C ILE A 83 -9.07 17.61 -7.82
N GLN A 84 -10.00 17.88 -6.89
CA GLN A 84 -9.87 18.90 -5.85
C GLN A 84 -9.57 18.24 -4.50
N LYS A 85 -8.91 18.97 -3.59
CA LYS A 85 -8.57 18.50 -2.26
C LYS A 85 -9.78 17.97 -1.49
N GLU A 86 -10.89 18.68 -1.59
CA GLU A 86 -12.16 18.41 -0.91
C GLU A 86 -12.81 17.08 -1.34
N TRP A 87 -12.33 16.50 -2.46
CA TRP A 87 -12.80 15.19 -2.94
C TRP A 87 -11.98 14.01 -2.39
N ILE A 88 -10.92 14.32 -1.63
CA ILE A 88 -10.01 13.29 -1.11
C ILE A 88 -10.41 12.96 0.32
N LEU A 89 -10.79 11.71 0.55
CA LEU A 89 -11.06 11.16 1.87
C LEU A 89 -10.11 10.01 2.13
N THR A 90 -9.39 10.09 3.25
CA THR A 90 -8.47 9.03 3.67
C THR A 90 -9.21 7.96 4.46
N THR A 91 -9.01 6.71 4.10
CA THR A 91 -9.58 5.56 4.81
C THR A 91 -8.47 4.59 5.20
N PRO A 92 -8.66 3.75 6.25
CA PRO A 92 -7.63 2.82 6.71
C PRO A 92 -7.37 1.65 5.76
N GLY A 93 -7.96 1.66 4.57
CA GLY A 93 -7.72 0.68 3.52
C GLY A 93 -8.86 0.63 2.50
N VAL A 94 -8.60 0.04 1.34
CA VAL A 94 -9.55 -0.02 0.21
C VAL A 94 -10.86 -0.70 0.60
N VAL A 95 -10.80 -1.83 1.31
CA VAL A 95 -12.02 -2.56 1.74
C VAL A 95 -12.89 -1.70 2.65
N SER A 96 -12.27 -0.99 3.60
CA SER A 96 -12.98 -0.06 4.50
C SER A 96 -13.60 1.09 3.72
N GLY A 97 -12.87 1.64 2.75
CA GLY A 97 -13.36 2.71 1.88
C GLY A 97 -14.58 2.27 1.05
N VAL A 98 -14.49 1.10 0.41
CA VAL A 98 -15.60 0.53 -0.36
C VAL A 98 -16.83 0.29 0.52
N ASN A 99 -16.64 -0.32 1.70
CA ASN A 99 -17.73 -0.59 2.63
C ASN A 99 -18.42 0.70 3.11
N ALA A 100 -17.63 1.72 3.47
CA ALA A 100 -18.16 3.02 3.88
C ALA A 100 -18.97 3.68 2.75
N SER A 101 -18.46 3.67 1.52
CA SER A 101 -19.12 4.22 0.34
C SER A 101 -20.45 3.52 0.06
N LEU A 102 -20.46 2.18 0.03
CA LEU A 102 -21.68 1.40 -0.19
C LEU A 102 -22.72 1.64 0.90
N SER A 103 -22.30 1.63 2.17
CA SER A 103 -23.20 1.86 3.29
C SER A 103 -23.84 3.25 3.28
N HIS A 104 -23.16 4.24 2.72
CA HIS A 104 -23.68 5.59 2.58
C HIS A 104 -24.60 5.74 1.36
N CYS A 105 -24.23 5.16 0.23
CA CYS A 105 -24.98 5.31 -1.03
C CYS A 105 -26.23 4.42 -1.13
N LEU A 106 -26.33 3.35 -0.32
CA LEU A 106 -27.45 2.41 -0.34
C LEU A 106 -28.52 2.68 0.74
N ARG A 107 -28.50 3.87 1.32
CA ARG A 107 -29.58 4.36 2.21
C ARG A 107 -30.59 5.23 1.40
#